data_b2ce2598a86c79bb7ab51825e7b098ab
#
_entry.id   b2ce2598a86c79bb7ab51825e7b098ab
#
_cell.length_a   1.000
_cell.length_b   1.000
_cell.length_c   1.000
_cell.angle_alpha   90.00
_cell.angle_beta   90.00
_cell.angle_gamma   90.00
#
_symmetry.space_group_name_H-M   'P 1'
#
loop_
_entity.id
_entity.type
_entity.pdbx_description
1 polymer ?
#
loop_
_entity_poly.entity_id
_entity_poly.type
_entity_poly.pdbx_seq_one_letter_code
_entity_poly.pdbx_strand_id
1 'polypeptide(L)'
;PPSFILGSSFFYKKGQQLDVGVLRTNLVQAGYGSVEQVMAPGEFCVRGGIVDVFPMGSQAPFRLDLFDDEIETIRTFDTETQRSGDDIDEIRILPGHEFPMDEAARNAFRSAWRETFPGDPNKSVVYKDMGQGIAAAGIEYYLPLFFKETATLADYLPADTLIVLSGDVNQALTRFHTEITDR
;
A
#
# COMPACT_ATOMS: atom_id res chain seq x y z
N PRO A 1 7.97 -3.67 -7.15
CA PRO A 1 8.04 -5.00 -7.78
C PRO A 1 7.02 -5.97 -7.18
N PRO A 2 6.55 -7.00 -7.93
CA PRO A 2 5.57 -7.98 -7.44
C PRO A 2 5.97 -8.65 -6.13
N SER A 3 7.26 -8.93 -5.96
CA SER A 3 7.80 -9.53 -4.73
C SER A 3 7.56 -8.68 -3.48
N PHE A 4 7.61 -7.35 -3.60
CA PHE A 4 7.31 -6.44 -2.49
C PHE A 4 5.83 -6.50 -2.12
N ILE A 5 4.93 -6.38 -3.11
CA ILE A 5 3.48 -6.40 -2.87
C ILE A 5 3.05 -7.73 -2.24
N LEU A 6 3.56 -8.86 -2.76
CA LEU A 6 3.26 -10.19 -2.23
C LEU A 6 3.83 -10.38 -0.82
N GLY A 7 5.07 -9.95 -0.58
CA GLY A 7 5.73 -10.06 0.72
C GLY A 7 5.19 -9.12 1.79
N SER A 8 4.49 -8.05 1.39
CA SER A 8 3.87 -7.06 2.29
C SER A 8 2.34 -7.21 2.39
N SER A 9 1.78 -8.31 1.85
CA SER A 9 0.36 -8.63 1.98
C SER A 9 0.13 -9.50 3.21
N PHE A 10 -0.96 -9.23 3.92
CA PHE A 10 -1.39 -10.00 5.08
C PHE A 10 -2.63 -10.82 4.73
N PHE A 11 -2.70 -12.04 5.29
CA PHE A 11 -3.84 -12.92 5.14
C PHE A 11 -4.36 -13.27 6.53
N TYR A 12 -5.64 -13.08 6.75
CA TYR A 12 -6.30 -13.44 7.99
C TYR A 12 -7.54 -14.28 7.73
N LYS A 13 -7.76 -15.27 8.57
CA LYS A 13 -8.92 -16.18 8.50
C LYS A 13 -9.48 -16.48 9.90
N LYS A 14 -10.74 -16.87 9.93
CA LYS A 14 -11.41 -17.30 11.15
C LYS A 14 -10.62 -18.43 11.84
N GLY A 15 -10.60 -18.40 13.16
CA GLY A 15 -9.87 -19.35 14.00
C GLY A 15 -8.36 -19.11 14.06
N GLN A 16 -7.85 -18.07 13.39
CA GLN A 16 -6.43 -17.72 13.44
C GLN A 16 -6.13 -16.87 14.66
N GLN A 17 -4.99 -17.19 15.32
CA GLN A 17 -4.44 -16.35 16.38
C GLN A 17 -3.91 -15.02 15.80
N LEU A 18 -4.25 -13.92 16.46
CA LEU A 18 -3.91 -12.57 16.01
C LEU A 18 -3.45 -11.69 17.18
N ASP A 19 -2.17 -11.39 17.23
CA ASP A 19 -1.66 -10.34 18.13
C ASP A 19 -2.01 -8.95 17.55
N VAL A 20 -2.92 -8.26 18.22
CA VAL A 20 -3.41 -6.93 17.79
C VAL A 20 -2.31 -5.87 17.79
N GLY A 21 -1.34 -5.97 18.68
CA GLY A 21 -0.19 -5.05 18.74
C GLY A 21 0.73 -5.21 17.52
N VAL A 22 1.00 -6.47 17.15
CA VAL A 22 1.75 -6.81 15.94
C VAL A 22 0.98 -6.39 14.69
N LEU A 23 -0.33 -6.68 14.63
CA LEU A 23 -1.19 -6.24 13.51
C LEU A 23 -1.14 -4.72 13.32
N ARG A 24 -1.32 -3.95 14.40
CA ARG A 24 -1.27 -2.48 14.35
C ARG A 24 0.07 -1.98 13.79
N THR A 25 1.17 -2.54 14.27
CA THR A 25 2.51 -2.19 13.81
C THR A 25 2.67 -2.48 12.31
N ASN A 26 2.24 -3.66 11.88
CA ASN A 26 2.32 -4.09 10.49
C ASN A 26 1.47 -3.22 9.57
N LEU A 27 0.24 -2.87 9.97
CA LEU A 27 -0.64 -1.99 9.19
C LEU A 27 -0.05 -0.58 9.03
N VAL A 28 0.48 0.00 10.12
CA VAL A 28 1.15 1.32 10.05
C VAL A 28 2.35 1.26 9.12
N GLN A 29 3.20 0.23 9.22
CA GLN A 29 4.36 0.04 8.33
C GLN A 29 3.95 -0.18 6.88
N ALA A 30 2.81 -0.84 6.65
CA ALA A 30 2.22 -1.02 5.33
C ALA A 30 1.54 0.24 4.78
N GLY A 31 1.52 1.35 5.53
CA GLY A 31 0.99 2.64 5.08
C GLY A 31 -0.49 2.88 5.40
N TYR A 32 -1.09 2.09 6.31
CA TYR A 32 -2.44 2.32 6.78
C TYR A 32 -2.51 3.39 7.85
N GLY A 33 -3.50 4.27 7.75
CA GLY A 33 -3.83 5.28 8.76
C GLY A 33 -4.64 4.70 9.91
N SER A 34 -4.18 4.92 11.15
CA SER A 34 -4.97 4.60 12.35
C SER A 34 -5.96 5.73 12.61
N VAL A 35 -7.26 5.42 12.61
CA VAL A 35 -8.36 6.37 12.75
C VAL A 35 -9.30 5.95 13.89
N GLU A 36 -10.19 6.85 14.31
CA GLU A 36 -11.25 6.51 15.28
C GLU A 36 -12.39 5.73 14.65
N GLN A 37 -12.67 6.00 13.36
CA GLN A 37 -13.71 5.36 12.58
C GLN A 37 -13.23 5.19 11.14
N VAL A 38 -13.29 3.95 10.65
CA VAL A 38 -12.88 3.62 9.28
C VAL A 38 -13.95 4.06 8.28
N MET A 39 -13.54 4.89 7.32
CA MET A 39 -14.41 5.46 6.29
C MET A 39 -13.88 5.22 4.86
N ALA A 40 -12.57 5.07 4.69
CA ALA A 40 -11.93 5.00 3.37
C ALA A 40 -10.88 3.87 3.29
N PRO A 41 -10.56 3.39 2.07
CA PRO A 41 -9.45 2.46 1.86
C PRO A 41 -8.14 3.00 2.43
N GLY A 42 -7.33 2.11 3.04
CA GLY A 42 -6.08 2.48 3.71
C GLY A 42 -6.23 2.93 5.15
N GLU A 43 -7.42 2.80 5.74
CA GLU A 43 -7.68 3.11 7.15
C GLU A 43 -7.91 1.85 7.98
N PHE A 44 -7.55 1.93 9.26
CA PHE A 44 -7.90 0.90 10.25
C PHE A 44 -8.18 1.51 11.63
N CYS A 45 -8.96 0.79 12.42
CA CYS A 45 -9.29 1.14 13.80
C CYS A 45 -9.24 -0.11 14.68
N VAL A 46 -8.72 0.04 15.91
CA VAL A 46 -8.71 -1.03 16.90
C VAL A 46 -9.42 -0.54 18.15
N ARG A 47 -10.49 -1.25 18.54
CA ARG A 47 -11.34 -0.94 19.72
C ARG A 47 -11.61 -2.20 20.52
N GLY A 48 -10.87 -2.39 21.61
CA GLY A 48 -10.97 -3.64 22.40
C GLY A 48 -10.63 -4.87 21.54
N GLY A 49 -11.54 -5.84 21.50
CA GLY A 49 -11.42 -7.04 20.67
C GLY A 49 -11.93 -6.87 19.24
N ILE A 50 -12.12 -5.65 18.76
CA ILE A 50 -12.60 -5.38 17.39
C ILE A 50 -11.51 -4.67 16.59
N VAL A 51 -11.25 -5.20 15.40
CA VAL A 51 -10.39 -4.56 14.41
C VAL A 51 -11.20 -4.28 13.16
N ASP A 52 -11.36 -3.01 12.83
CA ASP A 52 -11.93 -2.55 11.58
C ASP A 52 -10.80 -2.18 10.63
N VAL A 53 -10.86 -2.62 9.37
CA VAL A 53 -9.88 -2.30 8.35
C VAL A 53 -10.53 -2.16 6.99
N PHE A 54 -10.12 -1.16 6.22
CA PHE A 54 -10.53 -1.03 4.83
C PHE A 54 -9.31 -1.26 3.93
N PRO A 55 -9.13 -2.48 3.42
CA PRO A 55 -7.95 -2.80 2.62
C PRO A 55 -7.91 -2.02 1.31
N MET A 56 -6.70 -1.65 0.89
CA MET A 56 -6.47 -1.08 -0.43
C MET A 56 -6.90 -2.05 -1.52
N GLY A 57 -7.63 -1.53 -2.51
CA GLY A 57 -8.20 -2.33 -3.61
C GLY A 57 -9.41 -3.17 -3.25
N SER A 58 -9.89 -3.16 -2.01
CA SER A 58 -11.14 -3.79 -1.61
C SER A 58 -12.35 -2.91 -1.94
N GLN A 59 -13.48 -3.53 -2.22
CA GLN A 59 -14.75 -2.82 -2.43
C GLN A 59 -15.50 -2.55 -1.11
N ALA A 60 -15.14 -3.27 -0.05
CA ALA A 60 -15.78 -3.14 1.26
C ALA A 60 -14.74 -3.22 2.39
N PRO A 61 -14.99 -2.55 3.51
CA PRO A 61 -14.20 -2.72 4.72
C PRO A 61 -14.60 -4.01 5.46
N PHE A 62 -13.72 -4.46 6.33
CA PHE A 62 -13.87 -5.67 7.13
C PHE A 62 -13.74 -5.37 8.61
N ARG A 63 -14.57 -6.05 9.40
CA ARG A 63 -14.54 -6.10 10.85
C ARG A 63 -14.14 -7.49 11.30
N LEU A 64 -13.05 -7.58 12.05
CA LEU A 64 -12.60 -8.78 12.73
C LEU A 64 -13.01 -8.65 14.19
N ASP A 65 -13.84 -9.57 14.67
CA ASP A 65 -14.16 -9.72 16.09
C ASP A 65 -13.23 -10.78 16.68
N LEU A 66 -12.53 -10.43 17.75
CA LEU A 66 -11.63 -11.32 18.44
C LEU A 66 -12.20 -11.78 19.77
N PHE A 67 -12.06 -13.07 20.04
CA PHE A 67 -12.20 -13.63 21.37
C PHE A 67 -10.82 -13.92 21.93
N ASP A 68 -10.39 -13.17 22.95
CA ASP A 68 -9.01 -13.07 23.41
C ASP A 68 -8.07 -12.66 22.24
N ASP A 69 -7.30 -13.60 21.71
CA ASP A 69 -6.36 -13.41 20.60
C ASP A 69 -6.74 -14.23 19.35
N GLU A 70 -7.92 -14.85 19.31
CA GLU A 70 -8.41 -15.62 18.16
C GLU A 70 -9.47 -14.84 17.38
N ILE A 71 -9.35 -14.84 16.06
CA ILE A 71 -10.37 -14.25 15.15
C ILE A 71 -11.62 -15.14 15.15
N GLU A 72 -12.66 -14.70 15.89
CA GLU A 72 -13.91 -15.42 15.97
C GLU A 72 -14.77 -15.23 14.72
N THR A 73 -14.88 -13.98 14.25
CA THR A 73 -15.63 -13.66 13.03
C THR A 73 -14.91 -12.61 12.18
N ILE A 74 -15.13 -12.70 10.87
CA ILE A 74 -14.77 -11.66 9.91
C ILE A 74 -16.03 -11.30 9.15
N ARG A 75 -16.38 -10.02 9.12
CA ARG A 75 -17.58 -9.52 8.44
C ARG A 75 -17.27 -8.26 7.64
N THR A 76 -17.94 -8.07 6.51
CA THR A 76 -18.01 -6.73 5.91
C THR A 76 -18.76 -5.79 6.84
N PHE A 77 -18.60 -4.48 6.65
CA PHE A 77 -19.45 -3.49 7.28
C PHE A 77 -19.66 -2.28 6.37
N ASP A 78 -20.70 -1.54 6.65
CA ASP A 78 -21.02 -0.29 5.96
C ASP A 78 -20.36 0.89 6.68
N THR A 79 -19.62 1.74 5.95
CA THR A 79 -18.84 2.84 6.52
C THR A 79 -19.71 3.95 7.10
N GLU A 80 -20.89 4.20 6.53
CA GLU A 80 -21.79 5.28 6.99
C GLU A 80 -22.56 4.86 8.23
N THR A 81 -23.15 3.66 8.23
CA THR A 81 -23.97 3.17 9.32
C THR A 81 -23.21 2.40 10.39
N GLN A 82 -21.97 1.98 10.07
CA GLN A 82 -21.10 1.14 10.91
C GLN A 82 -21.69 -0.24 11.25
N ARG A 83 -22.70 -0.68 10.52
CA ARG A 83 -23.35 -1.97 10.72
C ARG A 83 -22.61 -3.07 9.99
N SER A 84 -22.39 -4.19 10.67
CA SER A 84 -21.82 -5.39 10.08
C SER A 84 -22.78 -6.00 9.05
N GLY A 85 -22.21 -6.47 7.95
CA GLY A 85 -22.88 -7.15 6.85
C GLY A 85 -22.52 -8.63 6.76
N ASP A 86 -22.10 -9.07 5.57
CA ASP A 86 -21.87 -10.48 5.25
C ASP A 86 -20.69 -11.07 6.02
N ASP A 87 -20.83 -12.33 6.40
CA ASP A 87 -19.81 -13.15 7.05
C ASP A 87 -18.83 -13.70 6.01
N ILE A 88 -17.53 -13.65 6.30
CA ILE A 88 -16.43 -14.01 5.40
C ILE A 88 -15.44 -14.91 6.13
N ASP A 89 -14.89 -15.90 5.46
CA ASP A 89 -13.96 -16.85 6.06
C ASP A 89 -12.52 -16.34 6.13
N GLU A 90 -12.10 -15.56 5.12
CA GLU A 90 -10.74 -15.03 5.04
C GLU A 90 -10.71 -13.67 4.33
N ILE A 91 -9.71 -12.86 4.67
CA ILE A 91 -9.43 -11.58 3.99
C ILE A 91 -7.95 -11.49 3.61
N ARG A 92 -7.71 -10.72 2.56
CA ARG A 92 -6.38 -10.29 2.14
C ARG A 92 -6.26 -8.79 2.29
N ILE A 93 -5.20 -8.33 2.93
CA ILE A 93 -4.86 -6.93 3.09
C ILE A 93 -3.61 -6.65 2.27
N LEU A 94 -3.74 -5.82 1.23
CA LEU A 94 -2.61 -5.34 0.43
C LEU A 94 -1.91 -4.18 1.15
N PRO A 95 -0.62 -3.92 0.90
CA PRO A 95 0.04 -2.75 1.44
C PRO A 95 -0.59 -1.46 0.92
N GLY A 96 -0.62 -0.43 1.75
CA GLY A 96 -1.12 0.91 1.40
C GLY A 96 -0.17 1.72 0.53
N HIS A 97 1.11 1.31 0.48
CA HIS A 97 2.14 1.91 -0.37
C HIS A 97 2.82 0.86 -1.23
N GLU A 98 3.30 1.26 -2.41
CA GLU A 98 4.09 0.39 -3.31
C GLU A 98 5.58 0.35 -2.96
N PHE A 99 5.98 0.98 -1.86
CA PHE A 99 7.35 1.11 -1.37
C PHE A 99 7.42 0.96 0.16
N PRO A 100 8.54 0.45 0.69
CA PRO A 100 8.72 0.31 2.13
C PRO A 100 9.06 1.65 2.79
N MET A 101 8.62 1.84 4.04
CA MET A 101 8.86 3.05 4.85
C MET A 101 9.62 2.78 6.15
N ASP A 102 10.16 1.58 6.32
CA ASP A 102 11.02 1.27 7.44
C ASP A 102 12.35 2.05 7.39
N GLU A 103 13.11 2.04 8.46
CA GLU A 103 14.35 2.80 8.58
C GLU A 103 15.38 2.39 7.53
N ALA A 104 15.49 1.09 7.24
CA ALA A 104 16.44 0.57 6.26
C ALA A 104 16.11 1.08 4.86
N ALA A 105 14.84 1.05 4.47
CA ALA A 105 14.36 1.57 3.18
C ALA A 105 14.56 3.07 3.04
N ARG A 106 14.28 3.85 4.10
CA ARG A 106 14.51 5.30 4.12
C ARG A 106 15.99 5.64 3.95
N ASN A 107 16.87 4.89 4.60
CA ASN A 107 18.31 5.07 4.47
C ASN A 107 18.81 4.69 3.08
N ALA A 108 18.32 3.59 2.50
CA ALA A 108 18.63 3.17 1.12
C ALA A 108 18.17 4.22 0.10
N PHE A 109 16.92 4.71 0.23
CA PHE A 109 16.38 5.79 -0.61
C PHE A 109 17.27 7.03 -0.57
N ARG A 110 17.66 7.49 0.62
CA ARG A 110 18.51 8.68 0.78
C ARG A 110 19.91 8.49 0.24
N SER A 111 20.47 7.29 0.29
CA SER A 111 21.74 6.97 -0.38
C SER A 111 21.60 7.03 -1.89
N ALA A 112 20.60 6.32 -2.44
CA ALA A 112 20.34 6.31 -3.87
C ALA A 112 20.03 7.71 -4.42
N TRP A 113 19.31 8.55 -3.65
CA TRP A 113 19.08 9.95 -4.01
C TRP A 113 20.37 10.73 -4.24
N ARG A 114 21.33 10.63 -3.28
CA ARG A 114 22.61 11.34 -3.37
C ARG A 114 23.50 10.86 -4.53
N GLU A 115 23.34 9.62 -4.92
CA GLU A 115 24.05 9.02 -6.05
C GLU A 115 23.42 9.42 -7.40
N THR A 116 22.10 9.61 -7.43
CA THR A 116 21.33 9.86 -8.65
C THR A 116 21.22 11.35 -8.99
N PHE A 117 20.96 12.19 -7.98
CA PHE A 117 20.69 13.61 -8.20
C PHE A 117 21.84 14.50 -7.73
N PRO A 118 22.37 15.37 -8.60
CA PRO A 118 23.41 16.32 -8.23
C PRO A 118 22.88 17.45 -7.35
N GLY A 119 23.76 18.04 -6.53
CA GLY A 119 23.46 19.20 -5.70
C GLY A 119 23.10 18.87 -4.26
N ASP A 120 22.59 19.85 -3.55
CA ASP A 120 22.24 19.71 -2.12
C ASP A 120 20.88 19.01 -1.97
N PRO A 121 20.85 17.77 -1.45
CA PRO A 121 19.61 17.01 -1.31
C PRO A 121 18.65 17.66 -0.32
N ASN A 122 19.12 18.49 0.62
CA ASN A 122 18.27 19.18 1.58
C ASN A 122 17.41 20.29 0.96
N LYS A 123 17.63 20.64 -0.31
CA LYS A 123 16.71 21.52 -1.06
C LYS A 123 15.44 20.79 -1.52
N SER A 124 15.46 19.47 -1.59
CA SER A 124 14.30 18.65 -1.95
C SER A 124 13.40 18.41 -0.73
N VAL A 125 12.10 18.69 -0.88
CA VAL A 125 11.08 18.37 0.12
C VAL A 125 10.96 16.86 0.28
N VAL A 126 10.92 16.12 -0.83
CA VAL A 126 10.83 14.64 -0.85
C VAL A 126 11.96 14.00 -0.05
N TYR A 127 13.21 14.47 -0.25
CA TYR A 127 14.36 13.94 0.49
C TYR A 127 14.28 14.21 2.00
N LYS A 128 13.82 15.41 2.39
CA LYS A 128 13.65 15.77 3.80
C LYS A 128 12.54 14.98 4.48
N ASP A 129 11.38 14.90 3.83
CA ASP A 129 10.22 14.17 4.33
C ASP A 129 10.54 12.69 4.52
N MET A 130 11.25 12.10 3.54
CA MET A 130 11.74 10.71 3.65
C MET A 130 12.65 10.51 4.87
N GLY A 131 13.51 11.49 5.18
CA GLY A 131 14.35 11.47 6.38
C GLY A 131 13.54 11.48 7.68
N GLN A 132 12.36 12.08 7.67
CA GLN A 132 11.45 12.18 8.81
C GLN A 132 10.43 11.02 8.87
N GLY A 133 10.45 10.11 7.90
CA GLY A 133 9.47 9.02 7.81
C GLY A 133 8.12 9.45 7.25
N ILE A 134 8.10 10.55 6.51
CA ILE A 134 6.90 11.08 5.86
C ILE A 134 6.94 10.71 4.37
N ALA A 135 5.89 10.05 3.89
CA ALA A 135 5.69 9.80 2.47
C ALA A 135 5.22 11.10 1.81
N ALA A 136 6.13 11.80 1.15
CA ALA A 136 5.81 13.04 0.44
C ALA A 136 4.87 12.75 -0.75
N ALA A 137 4.02 13.70 -1.10
CA ALA A 137 3.20 13.60 -2.31
C ALA A 137 4.10 13.44 -3.55
N GLY A 138 3.81 12.46 -4.39
CA GLY A 138 4.58 12.14 -5.59
C GLY A 138 5.83 11.30 -5.34
N ILE A 139 6.01 10.75 -4.15
CA ILE A 139 7.13 9.86 -3.82
C ILE A 139 7.15 8.63 -4.76
N GLU A 140 6.02 8.23 -5.29
CA GLU A 140 5.83 7.11 -6.22
C GLU A 140 6.67 7.28 -7.52
N TYR A 141 6.94 8.51 -7.93
CA TYR A 141 7.83 8.79 -9.08
C TYR A 141 9.28 8.37 -8.83
N TYR A 142 9.64 8.17 -7.56
CA TYR A 142 10.98 7.80 -7.13
C TYR A 142 11.11 6.31 -6.75
N LEU A 143 10.18 5.45 -7.17
CA LEU A 143 10.23 4.00 -6.93
C LEU A 143 11.59 3.36 -7.27
N PRO A 144 12.30 3.74 -8.34
CA PRO A 144 13.65 3.22 -8.63
C PRO A 144 14.69 3.47 -7.55
N LEU A 145 14.46 4.41 -6.62
CA LEU A 145 15.36 4.66 -5.49
C LEU A 145 15.13 3.71 -4.30
N PHE A 146 13.98 3.02 -4.27
CA PHE A 146 13.66 2.01 -3.24
C PHE A 146 14.08 0.60 -3.67
N PHE A 147 14.14 0.34 -4.97
CA PHE A 147 14.29 -1.00 -5.50
C PHE A 147 15.37 -1.03 -6.59
N LYS A 148 16.14 -2.12 -6.63
CA LYS A 148 17.09 -2.37 -7.72
C LYS A 148 16.40 -2.58 -9.07
N GLU A 149 15.19 -3.15 -9.02
CA GLU A 149 14.35 -3.42 -10.19
C GLU A 149 12.93 -2.98 -9.88
N THR A 150 12.33 -2.29 -10.83
CA THR A 150 10.89 -1.95 -10.80
C THR A 150 10.13 -2.86 -11.76
N ALA A 151 8.80 -2.86 -11.66
CA ALA A 151 7.93 -3.64 -12.52
C ALA A 151 6.92 -2.73 -13.22
N THR A 152 6.50 -3.14 -14.39
CA THR A 152 5.40 -2.53 -15.13
C THR A 152 4.10 -3.29 -14.89
N LEU A 153 2.98 -2.76 -15.34
CA LEU A 153 1.69 -3.47 -15.28
C LEU A 153 1.76 -4.84 -15.96
N ALA A 154 2.53 -4.96 -17.04
CA ALA A 154 2.67 -6.22 -17.78
C ALA A 154 3.27 -7.36 -16.92
N ASP A 155 4.12 -7.02 -15.96
CA ASP A 155 4.76 -8.00 -15.06
C ASP A 155 3.79 -8.61 -14.04
N TYR A 156 2.60 -8.03 -13.89
CA TYR A 156 1.51 -8.55 -13.04
C TYR A 156 0.46 -9.35 -13.82
N LEU A 157 0.55 -9.36 -15.15
CA LEU A 157 -0.43 -10.05 -15.99
C LEU A 157 -0.01 -11.51 -16.22
N PRO A 158 -0.96 -12.45 -16.30
CA PRO A 158 -0.70 -13.80 -16.75
C PRO A 158 -0.04 -13.82 -18.15
N ALA A 159 0.82 -14.83 -18.41
CA ALA A 159 1.58 -14.92 -19.65
C ALA A 159 0.71 -15.07 -20.91
N ASP A 160 -0.53 -15.52 -20.75
CA ASP A 160 -1.55 -15.71 -21.82
C ASP A 160 -2.51 -14.52 -21.93
N THR A 161 -2.22 -13.38 -21.29
CA THR A 161 -3.05 -12.19 -21.34
C THR A 161 -3.03 -11.57 -22.73
N LEU A 162 -4.22 -11.38 -23.32
CA LEU A 162 -4.39 -10.65 -24.55
C LEU A 162 -4.49 -9.14 -24.28
N ILE A 163 -3.57 -8.36 -24.82
CA ILE A 163 -3.59 -6.89 -24.73
C ILE A 163 -4.17 -6.36 -26.06
N VAL A 164 -5.29 -5.65 -25.97
CA VAL A 164 -5.93 -5.01 -27.12
C VAL A 164 -5.71 -3.50 -27.06
N LEU A 165 -5.03 -2.95 -28.07
CA LEU A 165 -4.83 -1.52 -28.22
C LEU A 165 -6.03 -0.92 -28.99
N SER A 166 -6.65 0.11 -28.44
CA SER A 166 -7.77 0.83 -29.06
C SER A 166 -7.42 2.30 -29.28
N GLY A 167 -7.66 2.82 -30.48
CA GLY A 167 -7.29 4.18 -30.86
C GLY A 167 -5.83 4.33 -31.27
N ASP A 168 -5.35 5.56 -31.38
CA ASP A 168 -3.99 5.86 -31.81
C ASP A 168 -3.02 5.90 -30.61
N VAL A 169 -2.78 4.73 -30.04
CA VAL A 169 -1.90 4.56 -28.86
C VAL A 169 -0.45 4.97 -29.18
N ASN A 170 0.03 4.72 -30.41
CA ASN A 170 1.40 5.08 -30.79
C ASN A 170 1.60 6.59 -30.82
N GLN A 171 0.62 7.35 -31.31
CA GLN A 171 0.69 8.82 -31.30
C GLN A 171 0.65 9.36 -29.86
N ALA A 172 -0.19 8.78 -28.99
CA ALA A 172 -0.26 9.15 -27.58
C ALA A 172 1.06 8.89 -26.85
N LEU A 173 1.69 7.73 -27.08
CA LEU A 173 3.02 7.41 -26.54
C LEU A 173 4.10 8.37 -27.01
N THR A 174 4.11 8.72 -28.31
CA THR A 174 5.07 9.67 -28.86
C THR A 174 4.93 11.04 -28.22
N ARG A 175 3.70 11.54 -28.07
CA ARG A 175 3.44 12.83 -27.36
C ARG A 175 3.93 12.79 -25.93
N PHE A 176 3.59 11.74 -25.21
CA PHE A 176 4.00 11.58 -23.81
C PHE A 176 5.53 11.55 -23.66
N HIS A 177 6.22 10.83 -24.53
CA HIS A 177 7.68 10.81 -24.55
C HIS A 177 8.29 12.20 -24.82
N THR A 178 7.75 12.93 -25.78
CA THR A 178 8.20 14.30 -26.07
C THR A 178 8.00 15.22 -24.85
N GLU A 179 6.82 15.18 -24.23
CA GLU A 179 6.50 16.00 -23.05
C GLU A 179 7.43 15.71 -21.85
N ILE A 180 7.86 14.45 -21.67
CA ILE A 180 8.81 14.09 -20.60
C ILE A 180 10.21 14.58 -20.91
N THR A 181 10.63 14.49 -22.18
CA THR A 181 12.01 14.84 -22.60
C THR A 181 12.24 16.36 -22.61
N ASP A 182 11.17 17.13 -22.82
CA ASP A 182 11.20 18.60 -22.87
C ASP A 182 11.14 19.28 -21.48
N ARG A 183 11.00 18.52 -20.40
CA ARG A 183 11.00 18.99 -18.99
C ARG A 183 12.36 18.83 -18.32
#